data_d96b90847839f5390feff9c2ed4f94ae
#
_entry.id   d96b90847839f5390feff9c2ed4f94ae
#
_cell.length_a   1.000
_cell.length_b   1.000
_cell.length_c   1.000
_cell.angle_alpha   90.00
_cell.angle_beta   90.00
_cell.angle_gamma   90.00
#
_symmetry.space_group_name_H-M   'P 1'
#
loop_
_entity.id
_entity.type
_entity.pdbx_description
1 polymer ?
#
loop_
_entity_poly.entity_id
_entity_poly.type
_entity_poly.pdbx_seq_one_letter_code
_entity_poly.pdbx_strand_id
1 'polypeptide(L)'
;DDVESRGLGDVYKRQGQQWDMEFETRTDVTVPEYIEMIRLKTSVLLSAALKIGAVLGDASEEDARKLYDFGIQMGLAFQLQDDYLDVYGDPKVFGKNIGGDILCNKKTFMLINALALGNPRQKEELDRWISCAEYCPEEKIKAVTGIYNEIGIDKICDEKINEYYAKGLALLDGVSLPAERKEELKSFVCRLMNRKV
;
A
#
# COMPACT_ATOMS: atom_id res chain seq x y z
N ASP A 1 -3.37 -27.60 -12.16
CA ASP A 1 -3.95 -26.42 -11.45
C ASP A 1 -2.90 -25.61 -10.67
N ASP A 2 -1.88 -26.24 -10.08
CA ASP A 2 -0.85 -25.56 -9.27
C ASP A 2 0.13 -24.72 -10.10
N VAL A 3 0.38 -25.10 -11.34
CA VAL A 3 1.28 -24.35 -12.26
C VAL A 3 0.58 -23.10 -12.82
N GLU A 4 -0.73 -23.17 -13.05
CA GLU A 4 -1.52 -22.02 -13.50
C GLU A 4 -1.62 -20.94 -12.43
N SER A 5 -1.77 -21.30 -11.14
CA SER A 5 -1.86 -20.32 -10.06
C SER A 5 -0.54 -19.56 -9.83
N ARG A 6 0.61 -20.25 -10.01
CA ARG A 6 1.94 -19.61 -9.96
C ARG A 6 2.17 -18.69 -11.17
N GLY A 7 1.76 -19.14 -12.37
CA GLY A 7 1.85 -18.35 -13.60
C GLY A 7 0.98 -17.08 -13.54
N LEU A 8 -0.23 -17.19 -13.05
CA LEU A 8 -1.15 -16.06 -12.89
C LEU A 8 -0.63 -15.01 -11.90
N GLY A 9 -0.07 -15.43 -10.75
CA GLY A 9 0.52 -14.50 -9.78
C GLY A 9 1.67 -13.66 -10.36
N ASP A 10 2.53 -14.27 -11.17
CA ASP A 10 3.63 -13.56 -11.83
C ASP A 10 3.14 -12.61 -12.94
N VAL A 11 2.13 -13.04 -13.72
CA VAL A 11 1.50 -12.18 -14.74
C VAL A 11 0.88 -10.92 -14.10
N TYR A 12 0.11 -11.07 -13.04
CA TYR A 12 -0.49 -9.94 -12.34
C TYR A 12 0.55 -9.01 -11.72
N LYS A 13 1.61 -9.58 -11.12
CA LYS A 13 2.71 -8.79 -10.59
C LYS A 13 3.40 -7.97 -11.68
N ARG A 14 3.65 -8.54 -12.85
CA ARG A 14 4.24 -7.82 -14.00
C ARG A 14 3.32 -6.71 -14.49
N GLN A 15 2.01 -6.95 -14.54
CA GLN A 15 1.03 -5.94 -14.91
C GLN A 15 1.02 -4.78 -13.90
N GLY A 16 1.03 -5.07 -12.60
CA GLY A 16 1.13 -4.04 -11.56
C GLY A 16 2.43 -3.24 -11.64
N GLN A 17 3.56 -3.90 -11.94
CA GLN A 17 4.84 -3.23 -12.14
C GLN A 17 4.83 -2.35 -13.40
N GLN A 18 4.20 -2.79 -14.48
CA GLN A 18 4.04 -1.98 -15.69
C GLN A 18 3.22 -0.72 -15.41
N TRP A 19 2.11 -0.83 -14.69
CA TRP A 19 1.29 0.33 -14.31
C TRP A 19 2.06 1.31 -13.42
N ASP A 20 2.85 0.81 -12.46
CA ASP A 20 3.69 1.65 -11.61
C ASP A 20 4.66 2.51 -12.44
N MET A 21 5.28 1.92 -13.48
CA MET A 21 6.14 2.65 -14.43
C MET A 21 5.35 3.63 -15.32
N GLU A 22 4.18 3.24 -15.82
CA GLU A 22 3.32 4.10 -16.63
C GLU A 22 2.84 5.33 -15.82
N PHE A 23 2.58 5.16 -14.52
CA PHE A 23 2.16 6.24 -13.64
C PHE A 23 3.23 7.33 -13.43
N GLU A 24 4.51 7.01 -13.65
CA GLU A 24 5.58 8.01 -13.55
C GLU A 24 5.35 9.19 -14.52
N THR A 25 4.83 8.91 -15.70
CA THR A 25 4.61 9.90 -16.77
C THR A 25 3.19 10.46 -16.83
N ARG A 26 2.21 9.79 -16.19
CA ARG A 26 0.81 10.22 -16.17
C ARG A 26 0.57 11.31 -15.13
N THR A 27 -0.34 12.23 -15.45
CA THR A 27 -0.78 13.31 -14.54
C THR A 27 -2.22 13.11 -14.03
N ASP A 28 -2.93 12.12 -14.57
CA ASP A 28 -4.36 11.86 -14.36
C ASP A 28 -4.64 10.59 -13.54
N VAL A 29 -3.63 10.07 -12.85
CA VAL A 29 -3.76 8.84 -12.04
C VAL A 29 -4.75 9.07 -10.90
N THR A 30 -5.73 8.18 -10.80
CA THR A 30 -6.77 8.21 -9.76
C THR A 30 -6.48 7.28 -8.60
N VAL A 31 -7.11 7.53 -7.44
CA VAL A 31 -7.01 6.63 -6.27
C VAL A 31 -7.41 5.19 -6.61
N PRO A 32 -8.53 4.90 -7.31
CA PRO A 32 -8.87 3.54 -7.70
C PRO A 32 -7.80 2.85 -8.56
N GLU A 33 -7.18 3.56 -9.51
CA GLU A 33 -6.09 3.01 -10.33
C GLU A 33 -4.86 2.70 -9.49
N TYR A 34 -4.49 3.60 -8.58
CA TYR A 34 -3.39 3.38 -7.65
C TYR A 34 -3.62 2.14 -6.77
N ILE A 35 -4.81 2.00 -6.17
CA ILE A 35 -5.17 0.84 -5.34
C ILE A 35 -5.12 -0.45 -6.15
N GLU A 36 -5.60 -0.44 -7.39
CA GLU A 36 -5.53 -1.61 -8.27
C GLU A 36 -4.08 -1.95 -8.65
N MET A 37 -3.25 -0.95 -8.93
CA MET A 37 -1.82 -1.15 -9.21
C MET A 37 -1.10 -1.83 -8.05
N ILE A 38 -1.26 -1.34 -6.80
CA ILE A 38 -0.63 -1.95 -5.63
C ILE A 38 -1.23 -3.33 -5.28
N ARG A 39 -2.51 -3.54 -5.57
CA ARG A 39 -3.15 -4.85 -5.47
C ARG A 39 -2.46 -5.88 -6.37
N LEU A 40 -2.27 -5.55 -7.63
CA LEU A 40 -1.61 -6.40 -8.62
C LEU A 40 -0.13 -6.60 -8.30
N LYS A 41 0.59 -5.53 -7.98
CA LYS A 41 2.04 -5.52 -7.77
C LYS A 41 2.45 -6.28 -6.50
N THR A 42 1.66 -6.12 -5.42
CA THR A 42 2.04 -6.57 -4.07
C THR A 42 1.09 -7.63 -3.52
N SER A 43 -0.24 -7.33 -3.49
CA SER A 43 -1.19 -8.13 -2.71
C SER A 43 -1.47 -9.50 -3.33
N VAL A 44 -1.57 -9.60 -4.65
CA VAL A 44 -1.94 -10.85 -5.34
C VAL A 44 -0.96 -11.98 -5.04
N LEU A 45 0.35 -11.70 -5.00
CA LEU A 45 1.36 -12.72 -4.70
C LEU A 45 1.24 -13.23 -3.26
N LEU A 46 1.05 -12.32 -2.31
CA LEU A 46 0.82 -12.68 -0.90
C LEU A 46 -0.45 -13.53 -0.76
N SER A 47 -1.52 -13.14 -1.41
CA SER A 47 -2.81 -13.83 -1.40
C SER A 47 -2.73 -15.21 -2.01
N ALA A 48 -2.03 -15.35 -3.13
CA ALA A 48 -1.80 -16.64 -3.77
C ALA A 48 -1.01 -17.60 -2.86
N ALA A 49 0.03 -17.10 -2.20
CA ALA A 49 0.82 -17.90 -1.25
C ALA A 49 -0.04 -18.40 -0.07
N LEU A 50 -0.90 -17.53 0.50
CA LEU A 50 -1.81 -17.92 1.57
C LEU A 50 -2.85 -18.95 1.10
N LYS A 51 -3.42 -18.76 -0.09
CA LYS A 51 -4.38 -19.71 -0.66
C LYS A 51 -3.73 -21.08 -0.95
N ILE A 52 -2.52 -21.09 -1.50
CA ILE A 52 -1.78 -22.33 -1.74
C ILE A 52 -1.51 -23.04 -0.42
N GLY A 53 -1.04 -22.32 0.61
CA GLY A 53 -0.85 -22.88 1.94
C GLY A 53 -2.12 -23.48 2.54
N ALA A 54 -3.27 -22.81 2.35
CA ALA A 54 -4.57 -23.30 2.79
C ALA A 54 -4.96 -24.59 2.09
N VAL A 55 -4.82 -24.65 0.76
CA VAL A 55 -5.13 -25.85 -0.04
C VAL A 55 -4.23 -27.03 0.34
N LEU A 56 -2.94 -26.79 0.53
CA LEU A 56 -1.99 -27.83 0.99
C LEU A 56 -2.28 -28.31 2.41
N GLY A 57 -2.95 -27.50 3.22
CA GLY A 57 -3.41 -27.83 4.57
C GLY A 57 -4.84 -28.41 4.62
N ASP A 58 -5.37 -28.89 3.48
CA ASP A 58 -6.72 -29.45 3.35
C ASP A 58 -7.86 -28.51 3.83
N ALA A 59 -7.66 -27.19 3.71
CA ALA A 59 -8.71 -26.23 4.03
C ALA A 59 -9.88 -26.33 3.04
N SER A 60 -11.09 -25.99 3.52
CA SER A 60 -12.25 -25.84 2.65
C SER A 60 -12.02 -24.75 1.59
N GLU A 61 -12.72 -24.83 0.46
CA GLU A 61 -12.65 -23.80 -0.58
C GLU A 61 -13.06 -22.40 -0.01
N GLU A 62 -14.03 -22.38 0.90
CA GLU A 62 -14.45 -21.16 1.57
C GLU A 62 -13.33 -20.55 2.42
N ASP A 63 -12.64 -21.35 3.24
CA ASP A 63 -11.54 -20.90 4.07
C ASP A 63 -10.32 -20.50 3.24
N ALA A 64 -10.01 -21.24 2.18
CA ALA A 64 -8.95 -20.90 1.23
C ALA A 64 -9.23 -19.56 0.54
N ARG A 65 -10.51 -19.27 0.21
CA ARG A 65 -10.91 -17.96 -0.33
C ARG A 65 -10.79 -16.85 0.72
N LYS A 66 -11.24 -17.08 1.95
CA LYS A 66 -11.07 -16.10 3.05
C LYS A 66 -9.60 -15.74 3.28
N LEU A 67 -8.71 -16.73 3.24
CA LEU A 67 -7.27 -16.50 3.37
C LEU A 67 -6.67 -15.77 2.16
N TYR A 68 -7.16 -16.03 0.95
CA TYR A 68 -6.81 -15.24 -0.22
C TYR A 68 -7.22 -13.76 -0.04
N ASP A 69 -8.48 -13.52 0.31
CA ASP A 69 -9.03 -12.17 0.50
C ASP A 69 -8.35 -11.45 1.67
N PHE A 70 -8.04 -12.16 2.76
CA PHE A 70 -7.19 -11.66 3.84
C PHE A 70 -5.84 -11.15 3.32
N GLY A 71 -5.17 -11.94 2.48
CA GLY A 71 -3.90 -11.57 1.86
C GLY A 71 -4.00 -10.31 1.00
N ILE A 72 -5.10 -10.14 0.25
CA ILE A 72 -5.38 -8.90 -0.51
C ILE A 72 -5.42 -7.70 0.44
N GLN A 73 -6.23 -7.78 1.51
CA GLN A 73 -6.39 -6.66 2.44
C GLN A 73 -5.07 -6.31 3.14
N MET A 74 -4.33 -7.32 3.59
CA MET A 74 -3.04 -7.10 4.25
C MET A 74 -1.99 -6.53 3.31
N GLY A 75 -1.94 -6.98 2.06
CA GLY A 75 -1.01 -6.45 1.06
C GLY A 75 -1.29 -4.99 0.71
N LEU A 76 -2.56 -4.60 0.62
CA LEU A 76 -2.98 -3.21 0.41
C LEU A 76 -2.61 -2.32 1.61
N ALA A 77 -2.93 -2.76 2.84
CA ALA A 77 -2.58 -2.03 4.05
C ALA A 77 -1.05 -1.86 4.18
N PHE A 78 -0.30 -2.92 3.89
CA PHE A 78 1.16 -2.91 3.94
C PHE A 78 1.78 -1.91 2.96
N GLN A 79 1.30 -1.88 1.71
CA GLN A 79 1.84 -0.97 0.70
C GLN A 79 1.51 0.49 1.01
N LEU A 80 0.27 0.77 1.44
CA LEU A 80 -0.10 2.11 1.89
C LEU A 80 0.75 2.57 3.10
N GLN A 81 1.05 1.64 4.01
CA GLN A 81 1.91 1.93 5.15
C GLN A 81 3.36 2.17 4.72
N ASP A 82 3.87 1.45 3.72
CA ASP A 82 5.23 1.66 3.19
C ASP A 82 5.35 3.08 2.59
N ASP A 83 4.38 3.49 1.77
CA ASP A 83 4.32 4.86 1.23
C ASP A 83 4.14 5.92 2.33
N TYR A 84 3.35 5.64 3.38
CA TYR A 84 3.19 6.52 4.54
C TYR A 84 4.50 6.71 5.30
N LEU A 85 5.23 5.62 5.54
CA LEU A 85 6.49 5.63 6.25
C LEU A 85 7.62 6.31 5.45
N ASP A 86 7.55 6.33 4.11
CA ASP A 86 8.48 7.11 3.27
C ASP A 86 8.35 8.62 3.53
N VAL A 87 7.19 9.10 3.97
CA VAL A 87 6.97 10.53 4.28
C VAL A 87 7.09 10.83 5.77
N TYR A 88 6.55 9.98 6.63
CA TYR A 88 6.35 10.25 8.06
C TYR A 88 7.14 9.31 8.99
N GLY A 89 7.89 8.37 8.44
CA GLY A 89 8.68 7.42 9.24
C GLY A 89 9.89 8.06 9.92
N ASP A 90 10.41 7.40 10.97
CA ASP A 90 11.72 7.75 11.54
C ASP A 90 12.83 7.09 10.71
N PRO A 91 13.77 7.86 10.12
CA PRO A 91 14.90 7.31 9.34
C PRO A 91 15.71 6.28 10.09
N LYS A 92 15.81 6.42 11.43
CA LYS A 92 16.58 5.51 12.28
C LYS A 92 15.92 4.15 12.43
N VAL A 93 14.58 4.11 12.35
CA VAL A 93 13.77 2.89 12.46
C VAL A 93 13.54 2.25 11.09
N PHE A 94 13.26 3.08 10.10
CA PHE A 94 12.96 2.63 8.74
C PHE A 94 14.21 2.21 7.95
N GLY A 95 15.39 2.69 8.36
CA GLY A 95 16.68 2.32 7.74
C GLY A 95 16.89 2.87 6.32
N LYS A 96 16.02 3.77 5.86
CA LYS A 96 16.08 4.43 4.55
C LYS A 96 15.98 5.96 4.74
N ASN A 97 16.45 6.70 3.75
CA ASN A 97 16.17 8.13 3.68
C ASN A 97 14.68 8.36 3.46
N ILE A 98 14.09 9.31 4.17
CA ILE A 98 12.69 9.69 4.05
C ILE A 98 12.50 10.60 2.85
N GLY A 99 11.30 10.54 2.23
CA GLY A 99 10.88 11.45 1.16
C GLY A 99 11.32 11.02 -0.24
N GLY A 100 11.78 9.78 -0.41
CA GLY A 100 12.14 9.25 -1.73
C GLY A 100 11.00 9.33 -2.73
N ASP A 101 9.80 8.99 -2.33
CA ASP A 101 8.60 9.06 -3.17
C ASP A 101 8.25 10.50 -3.56
N ILE A 102 8.46 11.48 -2.65
CA ILE A 102 8.29 12.91 -2.94
C ILE A 102 9.31 13.39 -3.97
N LEU A 103 10.58 13.01 -3.80
CA LEU A 103 11.65 13.43 -4.72
C LEU A 103 11.43 12.88 -6.14
N CYS A 104 10.95 11.65 -6.26
CA CYS A 104 10.63 11.00 -7.53
C CYS A 104 9.26 11.40 -8.11
N ASN A 105 8.50 12.27 -7.46
CA ASN A 105 7.12 12.62 -7.85
C ASN A 105 6.21 11.40 -8.05
N LYS A 106 6.43 10.35 -7.25
CA LYS A 106 5.70 9.09 -7.35
C LYS A 106 4.21 9.32 -7.08
N LYS A 107 3.36 8.75 -7.93
CA LYS A 107 1.90 8.85 -7.81
C LYS A 107 1.38 7.93 -6.71
N THR A 108 1.72 8.27 -5.45
CA THR A 108 1.25 7.56 -4.26
C THR A 108 -0.17 7.96 -3.89
N PHE A 109 -0.80 7.19 -3.02
CA PHE A 109 -2.11 7.52 -2.44
C PHE A 109 -2.13 8.94 -1.85
N MET A 110 -1.03 9.36 -1.22
CA MET A 110 -0.92 10.67 -0.60
C MET A 110 -0.85 11.79 -1.64
N LEU A 111 -0.01 11.69 -2.66
CA LEU A 111 0.09 12.71 -3.70
C LEU A 111 -1.22 12.86 -4.48
N ILE A 112 -1.86 11.75 -4.86
CA ILE A 112 -3.12 11.74 -5.59
C ILE A 112 -4.22 12.43 -4.78
N ASN A 113 -4.35 12.12 -3.49
CA ASN A 113 -5.32 12.78 -2.62
C ASN A 113 -4.99 14.26 -2.39
N ALA A 114 -3.72 14.61 -2.24
CA ALA A 114 -3.32 16.01 -2.07
C ALA A 114 -3.68 16.86 -3.29
N LEU A 115 -3.46 16.34 -4.50
CA LEU A 115 -3.87 17.00 -5.74
C LEU A 115 -5.40 17.08 -5.89
N ALA A 116 -6.13 16.07 -5.42
CA ALA A 116 -7.60 16.07 -5.49
C ALA A 116 -8.24 17.04 -4.46
N LEU A 117 -7.78 17.02 -3.22
CA LEU A 117 -8.41 17.69 -2.07
C LEU A 117 -7.84 19.09 -1.78
N GLY A 118 -6.62 19.38 -2.22
CA GLY A 118 -5.97 20.66 -2.01
C GLY A 118 -6.76 21.84 -2.55
N ASN A 119 -6.68 22.97 -1.89
CA ASN A 119 -7.21 24.23 -2.40
C ASN A 119 -6.35 24.73 -3.60
N PRO A 120 -6.81 25.76 -4.35
CA PRO A 120 -6.08 26.23 -5.54
C PRO A 120 -4.61 26.61 -5.27
N ARG A 121 -4.29 27.24 -4.15
CA ARG A 121 -2.92 27.61 -3.76
C ARG A 121 -2.05 26.36 -3.54
N GLN A 122 -2.59 25.37 -2.81
CA GLN A 122 -1.89 24.13 -2.51
C GLN A 122 -1.62 23.30 -3.78
N LYS A 123 -2.59 23.26 -4.69
CA LYS A 123 -2.42 22.58 -5.99
C LYS A 123 -1.35 23.26 -6.84
N GLU A 124 -1.38 24.57 -6.95
CA GLU A 124 -0.37 25.34 -7.70
C GLU A 124 1.03 25.13 -7.12
N GLU A 125 1.15 25.08 -5.79
CA GLU A 125 2.43 24.84 -5.14
C GLU A 125 2.92 23.40 -5.32
N LEU A 126 2.04 22.39 -5.27
CA LEU A 126 2.37 20.99 -5.59
C LEU A 126 2.82 20.87 -7.04
N ASP A 127 2.08 21.45 -7.99
CA ASP A 127 2.43 21.43 -9.42
C ASP A 127 3.78 22.08 -9.69
N ARG A 128 4.10 23.18 -8.98
CA ARG A 128 5.41 23.80 -9.04
C ARG A 128 6.53 22.84 -8.59
N TRP A 129 6.34 22.13 -7.47
CA TRP A 129 7.35 21.18 -6.97
C TRP A 129 7.49 19.94 -7.84
N ILE A 130 6.40 19.47 -8.45
CA ILE A 130 6.39 18.33 -9.37
C ILE A 130 7.14 18.67 -10.66
N SER A 131 6.96 19.90 -11.19
CA SER A 131 7.54 20.32 -12.47
C SER A 131 8.95 20.93 -12.34
N CYS A 132 9.41 21.22 -11.11
CA CYS A 132 10.72 21.81 -10.89
C CYS A 132 11.83 20.82 -11.19
N ALA A 133 12.71 21.16 -12.14
CA ALA A 133 13.86 20.32 -12.52
C ALA A 133 15.07 20.48 -11.58
N GLU A 134 15.23 21.67 -10.99
CA GLU A 134 16.34 22.00 -10.08
C GLU A 134 15.79 22.39 -8.73
N TYR A 135 16.03 21.59 -7.69
CA TYR A 135 15.54 21.83 -6.34
C TYR A 135 16.51 21.32 -5.27
N CYS A 136 16.44 21.94 -4.09
CA CYS A 136 17.05 21.36 -2.90
C CYS A 136 16.14 20.24 -2.37
N PRO A 137 16.64 18.98 -2.23
CA PRO A 137 15.85 17.84 -1.80
C PRO A 137 15.10 18.09 -0.47
N GLU A 138 15.80 18.66 0.51
CA GLU A 138 15.25 18.93 1.85
C GLU A 138 14.13 19.97 1.80
N GLU A 139 14.27 20.99 0.94
CA GLU A 139 13.23 22.00 0.77
C GLU A 139 11.98 21.44 0.10
N LYS A 140 12.14 20.60 -0.93
CA LYS A 140 11.02 19.93 -1.60
C LYS A 140 10.28 19.00 -0.64
N ILE A 141 10.99 18.14 0.08
CA ILE A 141 10.38 17.22 1.05
C ILE A 141 9.62 18.03 2.10
N LYS A 142 10.24 19.05 2.69
CA LYS A 142 9.61 19.89 3.71
C LYS A 142 8.35 20.61 3.20
N ALA A 143 8.41 21.17 2.01
CA ALA A 143 7.30 21.91 1.43
C ALA A 143 6.11 20.97 1.10
N VAL A 144 6.37 19.86 0.43
CA VAL A 144 5.32 18.90 0.05
C VAL A 144 4.71 18.25 1.29
N THR A 145 5.52 17.83 2.27
CA THR A 145 5.02 17.30 3.55
C THR A 145 4.21 18.34 4.31
N GLY A 146 4.61 19.60 4.27
CA GLY A 146 3.86 20.72 4.84
C GLY A 146 2.45 20.85 4.24
N ILE A 147 2.36 20.74 2.90
CA ILE A 147 1.05 20.77 2.21
C ILE A 147 0.21 19.55 2.58
N TYR A 148 0.81 18.34 2.66
CA TYR A 148 0.09 17.14 3.10
C TYR A 148 -0.49 17.31 4.50
N ASN A 149 0.27 17.89 5.43
CA ASN A 149 -0.19 18.17 6.80
C ASN A 149 -1.32 19.21 6.84
N GLU A 150 -1.24 20.28 6.05
CA GLU A 150 -2.30 21.30 5.96
C GLU A 150 -3.63 20.71 5.45
N ILE A 151 -3.58 19.75 4.53
CA ILE A 151 -4.77 19.07 3.97
C ILE A 151 -5.27 17.97 4.92
N GLY A 152 -4.40 17.41 5.76
CA GLY A 152 -4.70 16.25 6.61
C GLY A 152 -4.53 14.91 5.90
N ILE A 153 -3.63 14.83 4.93
CA ILE A 153 -3.36 13.61 4.15
C ILE A 153 -2.84 12.48 5.03
N ASP A 154 -2.08 12.80 6.07
CA ASP A 154 -1.63 11.87 7.10
C ASP A 154 -2.79 11.04 7.68
N LYS A 155 -3.87 11.72 8.09
CA LYS A 155 -5.06 11.08 8.67
C LYS A 155 -5.83 10.26 7.63
N ILE A 156 -6.01 10.80 6.43
CA ILE A 156 -6.70 10.10 5.33
C ILE A 156 -5.97 8.80 4.97
N CYS A 157 -4.64 8.83 4.97
CA CYS A 157 -3.83 7.65 4.70
C CYS A 157 -3.91 6.63 5.85
N ASP A 158 -3.76 7.09 7.10
CA ASP A 158 -3.86 6.23 8.29
C ASP A 158 -5.24 5.57 8.40
N GLU A 159 -6.32 6.31 8.19
CA GLU A 159 -7.68 5.77 8.15
C GLU A 159 -7.82 4.69 7.07
N LYS A 160 -7.24 4.89 5.90
CA LYS A 160 -7.31 3.91 4.81
C LYS A 160 -6.52 2.65 5.10
N ILE A 161 -5.33 2.79 5.71
CA ILE A 161 -4.53 1.67 6.20
C ILE A 161 -5.32 0.84 7.21
N ASN A 162 -5.89 1.51 8.21
CA ASN A 162 -6.67 0.87 9.27
C ASN A 162 -7.95 0.20 8.74
N GLU A 163 -8.60 0.77 7.72
CA GLU A 163 -9.76 0.17 7.04
C GLU A 163 -9.39 -1.19 6.43
N TYR A 164 -8.30 -1.26 5.65
CA TYR A 164 -7.86 -2.51 5.03
C TYR A 164 -7.40 -3.52 6.09
N TYR A 165 -6.66 -3.07 7.09
CA TYR A 165 -6.21 -3.93 8.19
C TYR A 165 -7.38 -4.56 8.95
N ALA A 166 -8.38 -3.77 9.33
CA ALA A 166 -9.57 -4.26 10.02
C ALA A 166 -10.37 -5.26 9.17
N LYS A 167 -10.57 -4.97 7.87
CA LYS A 167 -11.21 -5.90 6.93
C LYS A 167 -10.48 -7.23 6.84
N GLY A 168 -9.16 -7.18 6.78
CA GLY A 168 -8.35 -8.39 6.74
C GLY A 168 -8.49 -9.21 8.03
N LEU A 169 -8.39 -8.61 9.21
CA LEU A 169 -8.58 -9.32 10.47
C LEU A 169 -9.95 -9.98 10.56
N ALA A 170 -11.01 -9.30 10.11
CA ALA A 170 -12.36 -9.88 10.09
C ALA A 170 -12.45 -11.12 9.19
N LEU A 171 -11.76 -11.10 8.03
CA LEU A 171 -11.68 -12.27 7.14
C LEU A 171 -10.95 -13.45 7.81
N LEU A 172 -9.83 -13.18 8.47
CA LEU A 172 -9.07 -14.19 9.20
C LEU A 172 -9.87 -14.76 10.37
N ASP A 173 -10.63 -13.94 11.07
CA ASP A 173 -11.52 -14.38 12.14
C ASP A 173 -12.61 -15.31 11.64
N GLY A 174 -13.11 -15.08 10.43
CA GLY A 174 -14.11 -15.91 9.76
C GLY A 174 -13.60 -17.26 9.23
N VAL A 175 -12.29 -17.56 9.28
CA VAL A 175 -11.75 -18.87 8.91
C VAL A 175 -12.13 -19.91 9.96
N SER A 176 -12.55 -21.10 9.51
CA SER A 176 -13.09 -22.20 10.34
C SER A 176 -12.00 -22.95 11.11
N LEU A 177 -11.10 -22.21 11.78
CA LEU A 177 -10.04 -22.74 12.64
C LEU A 177 -10.18 -22.21 14.07
N PRO A 178 -9.75 -22.98 15.09
CA PRO A 178 -9.65 -22.47 16.45
C PRO A 178 -8.80 -21.20 16.53
N ALA A 179 -9.11 -20.31 17.47
CA ALA A 179 -8.43 -19.03 17.65
C ALA A 179 -6.91 -19.20 17.80
N GLU A 180 -6.49 -20.23 18.56
CA GLU A 180 -5.08 -20.54 18.83
C GLU A 180 -4.28 -20.83 17.55
N ARG A 181 -4.92 -21.43 16.55
CA ARG A 181 -4.30 -21.72 15.25
C ARG A 181 -4.12 -20.47 14.39
N LYS A 182 -4.89 -19.40 14.64
CA LYS A 182 -4.85 -18.13 13.92
C LYS A 182 -3.93 -17.10 14.59
N GLU A 183 -3.59 -17.33 15.86
CA GLU A 183 -2.88 -16.35 16.69
C GLU A 183 -1.49 -16.00 16.16
N GLU A 184 -0.75 -16.98 15.64
CA GLU A 184 0.58 -16.74 15.08
C GLU A 184 0.52 -15.80 13.87
N LEU A 185 -0.44 -16.03 12.96
CA LEU A 185 -0.65 -15.18 11.78
C LEU A 185 -1.13 -13.79 12.18
N LYS A 186 -2.05 -13.68 13.16
CA LYS A 186 -2.49 -12.39 13.72
C LYS A 186 -1.33 -11.61 14.33
N SER A 187 -0.53 -12.27 15.16
CA SER A 187 0.64 -11.66 15.78
C SER A 187 1.67 -11.20 14.75
N PHE A 188 1.90 -11.99 13.71
CA PHE A 188 2.79 -11.63 12.63
C PHE A 188 2.32 -10.37 11.90
N VAL A 189 1.05 -10.32 11.50
CA VAL A 189 0.48 -9.16 10.81
C VAL A 189 0.45 -7.94 11.71
N CYS A 190 0.11 -8.11 13.00
CA CYS A 190 0.17 -7.04 13.99
C CYS A 190 1.58 -6.43 14.08
N ARG A 191 2.63 -7.27 14.10
CA ARG A 191 4.02 -6.77 14.09
C ARG A 191 4.38 -6.05 12.80
N LEU A 192 3.88 -6.53 11.64
CA LEU A 192 4.11 -5.86 10.35
C LEU A 192 3.46 -4.47 10.30
N MET A 193 2.24 -4.34 10.86
CA MET A 193 1.50 -3.08 10.86
C MET A 193 1.93 -2.14 11.99
N ASN A 194 2.55 -2.65 13.06
CA ASN A 194 3.10 -1.85 14.15
C ASN A 194 4.59 -1.49 13.96
N ARG A 195 5.08 -1.48 12.72
CA ARG A 195 6.38 -0.87 12.39
C ARG A 195 6.27 0.63 12.64
N LYS A 196 6.35 1.01 13.92
CA LYS A 196 6.24 2.41 14.35
C LYS A 196 7.54 3.15 14.03
N VAL A 197 7.27 4.26 13.48
CA VAL A 197 7.72 5.62 13.73
C VAL A 197 8.52 5.73 15.00
#